data_b4b9e47ae4d9f9141888e234c848751e
#
_entry.id   b4b9e47ae4d9f9141888e234c848751e
#
_cell.length_a   1.000
_cell.length_b   1.000
_cell.length_c   1.000
_cell.angle_alpha   90.00
_cell.angle_beta   90.00
_cell.angle_gamma   90.00
#
_symmetry.space_group_name_H-M   'P 1'
#
loop_
_entity.id
_entity.type
_entity.pdbx_description
1 polymer ?
#
loop_
_entity_poly.entity_id
_entity_poly.type
_entity_poly.pdbx_seq_one_letter_code
_entity_poly.pdbx_strand_id
1 'polypeptide(L)'
;MSTAPVADANPSSLASPGVATRWAYVWLLLACGIGASMQVGKVPPALGLLQRDLHLGLLVSAWVISMFSVVGATLGCLAGSVVDRMGPQRAATGGLFGIAAASLAGSFALLPWMLLVSRALEGMAFVMVVVAIPSLLVASASESDRRFVPALWGIYMPTGMAISLASAQPVLAAHGWRVLWQMDAAVLIVLGLALLLAPAPQVATRGRALSGLRELLRSVWHTGPVLLAVIFACYTVQYMAVMGFLPTLLQAQGASAQAAGLLSALAVMANAAGNLSVGALIARGAVPRRLIAAACLVMLVAAAGIYLQALPATLRYLLVVSLAAVGGLIPASIFALVPRLAQDRHSTATTMGFVVQFSHLGQLAGPPAVAAVAAAAGGFQLSALVLMPAALGGWFAARGLRRVC
;
A
#
# COMPACT_ATOMS: atom_id res chain seq x y z
N MET A 1 -58.60 -37.16 -31.21
CA MET A 1 -57.81 -36.17 -30.39
C MET A 1 -56.63 -36.92 -29.84
N SER A 2 -55.49 -36.76 -30.49
CA SER A 2 -54.23 -37.45 -30.14
C SER A 2 -53.34 -36.44 -29.41
N THR A 3 -53.03 -36.70 -28.17
CA THR A 3 -52.09 -35.91 -27.34
C THR A 3 -50.69 -36.50 -27.56
N ALA A 4 -49.79 -35.73 -28.22
CA ALA A 4 -48.35 -36.06 -28.30
C ALA A 4 -47.70 -35.74 -26.94
N PRO A 5 -46.71 -36.57 -26.50
CA PRO A 5 -45.98 -36.31 -25.27
C PRO A 5 -44.96 -35.18 -25.47
N VAL A 6 -44.96 -34.25 -24.54
CA VAL A 6 -43.93 -33.18 -24.40
C VAL A 6 -42.63 -33.86 -24.00
N ALA A 7 -41.59 -33.73 -24.82
CA ALA A 7 -40.27 -34.18 -24.51
C ALA A 7 -39.69 -33.31 -23.39
N ASP A 8 -39.37 -33.94 -22.25
CA ASP A 8 -38.59 -33.35 -21.15
C ASP A 8 -37.21 -32.96 -21.66
N ALA A 9 -36.99 -31.69 -21.90
CA ALA A 9 -35.69 -31.12 -22.13
C ALA A 9 -34.90 -31.15 -20.82
N ASN A 10 -33.97 -32.07 -20.74
CA ASN A 10 -33.03 -32.21 -19.62
C ASN A 10 -32.16 -30.92 -19.46
N PRO A 11 -32.30 -30.18 -18.35
CA PRO A 11 -31.55 -28.91 -18.17
C PRO A 11 -30.06 -29.06 -17.82
N SER A 12 -29.48 -30.26 -17.97
CA SER A 12 -28.11 -30.58 -17.53
C SER A 12 -27.01 -30.52 -18.60
N SER A 13 -27.23 -29.90 -19.77
CA SER A 13 -26.25 -30.01 -20.89
C SER A 13 -25.70 -28.69 -21.45
N LEU A 14 -25.67 -27.59 -20.69
CA LEU A 14 -24.92 -26.38 -21.09
C LEU A 14 -24.12 -25.81 -19.91
N ALA A 15 -23.34 -26.65 -19.24
CA ALA A 15 -22.18 -26.15 -18.52
C ALA A 15 -21.11 -25.81 -19.57
N SER A 16 -21.03 -24.54 -19.98
CA SER A 16 -19.87 -24.05 -20.71
C SER A 16 -18.61 -24.43 -19.92
N PRO A 17 -17.55 -24.98 -20.57
CA PRO A 17 -16.33 -25.37 -19.87
C PRO A 17 -15.82 -24.14 -19.11
N GLY A 18 -15.74 -24.23 -17.78
CA GLY A 18 -15.34 -23.12 -16.92
C GLY A 18 -13.98 -22.60 -17.35
N VAL A 19 -13.90 -21.33 -17.70
CA VAL A 19 -12.64 -20.70 -18.13
C VAL A 19 -11.62 -20.86 -17.01
N ALA A 20 -10.53 -21.57 -17.28
CA ALA A 20 -9.46 -21.80 -16.30
C ALA A 20 -8.77 -20.47 -15.92
N THR A 21 -8.29 -20.38 -14.69
CA THR A 21 -7.52 -19.22 -14.22
C THR A 21 -6.26 -19.04 -15.06
N ARG A 22 -6.03 -17.82 -15.51
CA ARG A 22 -4.87 -17.44 -16.31
C ARG A 22 -3.65 -17.16 -15.42
N TRP A 23 -3.11 -18.19 -14.80
CA TRP A 23 -2.05 -18.07 -13.80
C TRP A 23 -0.82 -17.28 -14.25
N ALA A 24 -0.34 -17.47 -15.49
CA ALA A 24 0.78 -16.70 -16.03
C ALA A 24 0.52 -15.19 -16.01
N TYR A 25 -0.70 -14.80 -16.39
CA TYR A 25 -1.11 -13.38 -16.34
C TYR A 25 -1.30 -12.87 -14.91
N VAL A 26 -1.83 -13.70 -14.01
CA VAL A 26 -1.95 -13.37 -12.58
C VAL A 26 -0.58 -13.10 -11.97
N TRP A 27 0.41 -13.97 -12.22
CA TRP A 27 1.78 -13.77 -11.72
C TRP A 27 2.43 -12.52 -12.33
N LEU A 28 2.20 -12.24 -13.61
CA LEU A 28 2.67 -10.99 -14.24
C LEU A 28 2.08 -9.76 -13.56
N LEU A 29 0.77 -9.75 -13.28
CA LEU A 29 0.11 -8.64 -12.58
C LEU A 29 0.66 -8.44 -11.17
N LEU A 30 0.91 -9.52 -10.44
CA LEU A 30 1.55 -9.47 -9.12
C LEU A 30 2.97 -8.93 -9.20
N ALA A 31 3.76 -9.39 -10.18
CA ALA A 31 5.10 -8.87 -10.42
C ALA A 31 5.09 -7.37 -10.75
N CYS A 32 4.12 -6.89 -11.56
CA CYS A 32 3.93 -5.47 -11.83
C CYS A 32 3.66 -4.65 -10.55
N GLY A 33 2.79 -5.17 -9.68
CA GLY A 33 2.50 -4.53 -8.39
C GLY A 33 3.72 -4.50 -7.46
N ILE A 34 4.45 -5.62 -7.38
CA ILE A 34 5.68 -5.75 -6.60
C ILE A 34 6.74 -4.77 -7.12
N GLY A 35 7.01 -4.75 -8.43
CA GLY A 35 7.95 -3.81 -9.04
C GLY A 35 7.57 -2.35 -8.80
N ALA A 36 6.28 -2.02 -8.94
CA ALA A 36 5.81 -0.67 -8.63
C ALA A 36 6.01 -0.29 -7.15
N SER A 37 5.83 -1.22 -6.21
CA SER A 37 6.01 -0.95 -4.77
C SER A 37 7.47 -0.93 -4.31
N MET A 38 8.43 -1.44 -5.10
CA MET A 38 9.87 -1.24 -4.87
C MET A 38 10.21 0.26 -4.80
N GLN A 39 9.48 1.12 -5.52
CA GLN A 39 9.65 2.57 -5.49
C GLN A 39 9.43 3.19 -4.10
N VAL A 40 8.62 2.56 -3.27
CA VAL A 40 8.44 2.98 -1.87
C VAL A 40 9.62 2.53 -1.02
N GLY A 41 10.14 1.33 -1.27
CA GLY A 41 11.23 0.71 -0.53
C GLY A 41 12.62 1.27 -0.81
N LYS A 42 12.87 1.90 -1.97
CA LYS A 42 14.20 2.36 -2.39
C LYS A 42 14.74 3.57 -1.61
N VAL A 43 13.85 4.44 -1.12
CA VAL A 43 14.25 5.69 -0.46
C VAL A 43 14.86 5.47 0.93
N PRO A 44 14.25 4.67 1.85
CA PRO A 44 14.78 4.49 3.20
C PRO A 44 16.26 4.08 3.26
N PRO A 45 16.74 3.06 2.51
CA PRO A 45 18.13 2.66 2.56
C PRO A 45 19.09 3.67 1.88
N ALA A 46 18.58 4.47 0.92
CA ALA A 46 19.36 5.48 0.20
C ALA A 46 19.42 6.83 0.94
N LEU A 47 18.66 7.01 2.03
CA LEU A 47 18.42 8.31 2.64
C LEU A 47 19.71 9.04 3.04
N GLY A 48 20.66 8.34 3.63
CA GLY A 48 21.96 8.93 4.02
C GLY A 48 22.83 9.40 2.84
N LEU A 49 22.74 8.72 1.68
CA LEU A 49 23.42 9.16 0.45
C LEU A 49 22.70 10.37 -0.15
N LEU A 50 21.37 10.35 -0.20
CA LEU A 50 20.56 11.48 -0.67
C LEU A 50 20.82 12.75 0.15
N GLN A 51 20.90 12.61 1.49
CA GLN A 51 21.22 13.73 2.37
C GLN A 51 22.58 14.34 2.06
N ARG A 52 23.59 13.52 1.82
CA ARG A 52 24.95 13.97 1.50
C ARG A 52 25.03 14.61 0.12
N ASP A 53 24.51 13.94 -0.90
CA ASP A 53 24.67 14.36 -2.30
C ASP A 53 23.82 15.59 -2.66
N LEU A 54 22.65 15.72 -2.06
CA LEU A 54 21.69 16.80 -2.35
C LEU A 54 21.57 17.80 -1.17
N HIS A 55 22.43 17.68 -0.14
CA HIS A 55 22.44 18.52 1.06
C HIS A 55 21.06 18.64 1.73
N LEU A 56 20.35 17.49 1.87
CA LEU A 56 18.99 17.47 2.43
C LEU A 56 19.03 17.54 3.95
N GLY A 57 18.29 18.48 4.52
CA GLY A 57 17.93 18.42 5.94
C GLY A 57 16.93 17.29 6.23
N LEU A 58 16.80 16.91 7.51
CA LEU A 58 15.95 15.79 7.93
C LEU A 58 14.50 15.94 7.46
N LEU A 59 13.93 17.16 7.54
CA LEU A 59 12.56 17.43 7.12
C LEU A 59 12.37 17.23 5.60
N VAL A 60 13.30 17.71 4.77
CA VAL A 60 13.24 17.52 3.30
C VAL A 60 13.38 16.03 2.97
N SER A 61 14.26 15.31 3.68
CA SER A 61 14.41 13.87 3.56
C SER A 61 13.10 13.11 3.84
N ALA A 62 12.36 13.54 4.86
CA ALA A 62 11.05 12.99 5.16
C ALA A 62 10.03 13.27 4.05
N TRP A 63 10.08 14.44 3.42
CA TRP A 63 9.26 14.73 2.24
C TRP A 63 9.62 13.86 1.04
N VAL A 64 10.89 13.50 0.83
CA VAL A 64 11.28 12.52 -0.22
C VAL A 64 10.61 11.17 -0.01
N ILE A 65 10.47 10.72 1.25
CA ILE A 65 9.72 9.49 1.58
C ILE A 65 8.22 9.67 1.28
N SER A 66 7.63 10.79 1.70
CA SER A 66 6.19 11.00 1.75
C SER A 66 5.58 11.49 0.44
N MET A 67 6.33 12.23 -0.38
CA MET A 67 5.83 12.90 -1.58
C MET A 67 5.23 11.91 -2.61
N PHE A 68 5.68 10.68 -2.58
CA PHE A 68 5.10 9.59 -3.35
C PHE A 68 3.59 9.40 -3.09
N SER A 69 3.11 9.74 -1.91
CA SER A 69 1.69 9.58 -1.54
C SER A 69 0.82 10.80 -1.83
N VAL A 70 1.39 11.93 -2.31
CA VAL A 70 0.67 13.20 -2.46
C VAL A 70 -0.52 13.09 -3.42
N VAL A 71 -0.36 12.42 -4.55
CA VAL A 71 -1.45 12.28 -5.54
C VAL A 71 -2.52 11.29 -5.05
N GLY A 72 -2.12 10.20 -4.39
CA GLY A 72 -3.07 9.29 -3.75
C GLY A 72 -3.88 9.98 -2.65
N ALA A 73 -3.25 10.87 -1.88
CA ALA A 73 -3.90 11.64 -0.83
C ALA A 73 -4.90 12.69 -1.37
N THR A 74 -4.61 13.29 -2.53
CA THR A 74 -5.42 14.39 -3.09
C THR A 74 -6.44 13.92 -4.12
N LEU A 75 -6.05 13.01 -5.01
CA LEU A 75 -6.83 12.60 -6.19
C LEU A 75 -7.21 11.11 -6.20
N GLY A 76 -6.97 10.38 -5.11
CA GLY A 76 -7.19 8.93 -5.03
C GLY A 76 -8.60 8.48 -5.45
N CYS A 77 -9.64 9.22 -5.04
CA CYS A 77 -11.03 8.92 -5.42
C CYS A 77 -11.31 9.10 -6.93
N LEU A 78 -10.53 9.92 -7.64
CA LEU A 78 -10.71 10.19 -9.07
C LEU A 78 -9.97 9.18 -9.96
N ALA A 79 -8.96 8.51 -9.43
CA ALA A 79 -8.12 7.58 -10.17
C ALA A 79 -8.93 6.44 -10.82
N GLY A 80 -9.94 5.93 -10.11
CA GLY A 80 -10.83 4.89 -10.64
C GLY A 80 -11.52 5.30 -11.94
N SER A 81 -12.01 6.53 -12.01
CA SER A 81 -12.70 7.04 -13.22
C SER A 81 -11.75 7.22 -14.41
N VAL A 82 -10.49 7.54 -14.16
CA VAL A 82 -9.45 7.61 -15.19
C VAL A 82 -9.13 6.21 -15.71
N VAL A 83 -8.95 5.24 -14.81
CA VAL A 83 -8.70 3.83 -15.16
C VAL A 83 -9.86 3.25 -15.97
N ASP A 84 -11.11 3.53 -15.59
CA ASP A 84 -12.28 3.05 -16.31
C ASP A 84 -12.36 3.58 -17.75
N ARG A 85 -11.96 4.84 -17.96
CA ARG A 85 -11.93 5.46 -19.32
C ARG A 85 -10.80 4.94 -20.19
N MET A 86 -9.62 4.75 -19.63
CA MET A 86 -8.44 4.29 -20.35
C MET A 86 -8.48 2.77 -20.64
N GLY A 87 -9.22 2.04 -19.81
CA GLY A 87 -9.17 0.59 -19.70
C GLY A 87 -8.03 0.13 -18.76
N PRO A 88 -8.30 -0.88 -17.90
CA PRO A 88 -7.39 -1.20 -16.80
C PRO A 88 -5.99 -1.65 -17.26
N GLN A 89 -5.85 -2.42 -18.36
CA GLN A 89 -4.53 -2.82 -18.83
C GLN A 89 -3.73 -1.64 -19.34
N ARG A 90 -4.33 -0.72 -20.12
CA ARG A 90 -3.65 0.49 -20.60
C ARG A 90 -3.26 1.41 -19.45
N ALA A 91 -4.12 1.56 -18.46
CA ALA A 91 -3.85 2.35 -17.28
C ALA A 91 -2.70 1.77 -16.44
N ALA A 92 -2.67 0.44 -16.22
CA ALA A 92 -1.57 -0.23 -15.52
C ALA A 92 -0.25 -0.13 -16.28
N THR A 93 -0.26 -0.39 -17.59
CA THR A 93 0.94 -0.30 -18.44
C THR A 93 1.47 1.14 -18.51
N GLY A 94 0.59 2.12 -18.74
CA GLY A 94 0.94 3.54 -18.72
C GLY A 94 1.47 3.98 -17.36
N GLY A 95 0.89 3.46 -16.27
CA GLY A 95 1.39 3.66 -14.92
C GLY A 95 2.81 3.13 -14.71
N LEU A 96 3.12 1.91 -15.15
CA LEU A 96 4.46 1.33 -15.05
C LEU A 96 5.50 2.17 -15.82
N PHE A 97 5.21 2.55 -17.06
CA PHE A 97 6.10 3.44 -17.83
C PHE A 97 6.21 4.84 -17.22
N GLY A 98 5.12 5.35 -16.67
CA GLY A 98 5.11 6.64 -15.96
C GLY A 98 6.00 6.63 -14.72
N ILE A 99 5.93 5.56 -13.91
CA ILE A 99 6.83 5.38 -12.76
C ILE A 99 8.28 5.28 -13.25
N ALA A 100 8.54 4.47 -14.27
CA ALA A 100 9.88 4.28 -14.82
C ALA A 100 10.48 5.60 -15.34
N ALA A 101 9.72 6.38 -16.10
CA ALA A 101 10.15 7.68 -16.62
C ALA A 101 10.43 8.67 -15.48
N ALA A 102 9.55 8.74 -14.47
CA ALA A 102 9.73 9.61 -13.32
C ALA A 102 10.93 9.17 -12.46
N SER A 103 11.15 7.86 -12.26
CA SER A 103 12.32 7.32 -11.56
C SER A 103 13.61 7.65 -12.30
N LEU A 104 13.62 7.44 -13.62
CA LEU A 104 14.78 7.77 -14.47
C LEU A 104 15.08 9.27 -14.41
N ALA A 105 14.07 10.14 -14.54
CA ALA A 105 14.24 11.59 -14.39
C ALA A 105 14.78 11.97 -13.01
N GLY A 106 14.26 11.33 -11.95
CA GLY A 106 14.74 11.51 -10.57
C GLY A 106 16.21 11.12 -10.37
N SER A 107 16.73 10.15 -11.13
CA SER A 107 18.15 9.76 -11.05
C SER A 107 19.11 10.86 -11.50
N PHE A 108 18.62 11.84 -12.28
CA PHE A 108 19.39 13.01 -12.73
C PHE A 108 19.16 14.25 -11.85
N ALA A 109 18.44 14.12 -10.71
CA ALA A 109 18.21 15.24 -9.82
C ALA A 109 19.53 15.81 -9.26
N LEU A 110 19.70 17.11 -9.41
CA LEU A 110 20.82 17.90 -8.87
C LEU A 110 20.35 18.77 -7.68
N LEU A 111 19.07 19.04 -7.58
CA LEU A 111 18.45 19.88 -6.55
C LEU A 111 17.35 19.11 -5.83
N PRO A 112 17.10 19.42 -4.54
CA PRO A 112 16.08 18.74 -3.73
C PRO A 112 14.69 18.72 -4.37
N TRP A 113 14.24 19.85 -4.94
CA TRP A 113 12.91 19.96 -5.53
C TRP A 113 12.72 19.06 -6.77
N MET A 114 13.78 18.82 -7.55
CA MET A 114 13.73 17.91 -8.71
C MET A 114 13.40 16.49 -8.26
N LEU A 115 14.04 16.03 -7.17
CA LEU A 115 13.74 14.72 -6.59
C LEU A 115 12.32 14.67 -6.02
N LEU A 116 11.87 15.72 -5.32
CA LEU A 116 10.50 15.78 -4.78
C LEU A 116 9.43 15.72 -5.88
N VAL A 117 9.63 16.44 -6.99
CA VAL A 117 8.73 16.38 -8.15
C VAL A 117 8.73 14.99 -8.76
N SER A 118 9.92 14.39 -8.97
CA SER A 118 9.98 13.01 -9.49
C SER A 118 9.23 12.03 -8.58
N ARG A 119 9.35 12.14 -7.26
CA ARG A 119 8.61 11.32 -6.29
C ARG A 119 7.10 11.51 -6.39
N ALA A 120 6.62 12.76 -6.59
CA ALA A 120 5.19 13.03 -6.79
C ALA A 120 4.68 12.39 -8.10
N LEU A 121 5.46 12.46 -9.18
CA LEU A 121 5.12 11.86 -10.47
C LEU A 121 5.15 10.32 -10.41
N GLU A 122 6.14 9.73 -9.73
CA GLU A 122 6.16 8.28 -9.46
C GLU A 122 4.88 7.85 -8.71
N GLY A 123 4.48 8.60 -7.66
CA GLY A 123 3.27 8.32 -6.90
C GLY A 123 1.99 8.47 -7.72
N MET A 124 1.92 9.47 -8.61
CA MET A 124 0.79 9.65 -9.52
C MET A 124 0.62 8.43 -10.44
N ALA A 125 1.70 8.00 -11.06
CA ALA A 125 1.70 6.85 -11.95
C ALA A 125 1.45 5.53 -11.18
N PHE A 126 1.93 5.42 -9.94
CA PHE A 126 1.67 4.28 -9.05
C PHE A 126 0.19 4.09 -8.75
N VAL A 127 -0.55 5.18 -8.51
CA VAL A 127 -1.99 5.10 -8.26
C VAL A 127 -2.72 4.46 -9.45
N MET A 128 -2.30 4.72 -10.69
CA MET A 128 -2.87 4.08 -11.88
C MET A 128 -2.66 2.55 -11.84
N VAL A 129 -1.47 2.09 -11.47
CA VAL A 129 -1.15 0.65 -11.36
C VAL A 129 -2.00 -0.01 -10.27
N VAL A 130 -2.05 0.59 -9.09
CA VAL A 130 -2.72 0.00 -7.91
C VAL A 130 -4.24 -0.07 -8.08
N VAL A 131 -4.82 0.90 -8.78
CA VAL A 131 -6.28 0.92 -9.04
C VAL A 131 -6.65 -0.02 -10.18
N ALA A 132 -5.79 -0.15 -11.20
CA ALA A 132 -6.09 -0.94 -12.39
C ALA A 132 -5.93 -2.46 -12.19
N ILE A 133 -4.86 -2.90 -11.52
CA ILE A 133 -4.51 -4.34 -11.43
C ILE A 133 -5.57 -5.20 -10.72
N PRO A 134 -6.23 -4.77 -9.63
CA PRO A 134 -7.25 -5.60 -8.98
C PRO A 134 -8.38 -6.03 -9.92
N SER A 135 -8.82 -5.16 -10.83
CA SER A 135 -9.87 -5.50 -11.81
C SER A 135 -9.40 -6.53 -12.83
N LEU A 136 -8.12 -6.47 -13.25
CA LEU A 136 -7.49 -7.45 -14.13
C LEU A 136 -7.33 -8.81 -13.46
N LEU A 137 -6.97 -8.85 -12.17
CA LEU A 137 -6.88 -10.07 -11.37
C LEU A 137 -8.23 -10.77 -11.29
N VAL A 138 -9.30 -10.02 -10.98
CA VAL A 138 -10.67 -10.56 -10.94
C VAL A 138 -11.07 -11.13 -12.30
N ALA A 139 -10.78 -10.43 -13.41
CA ALA A 139 -11.11 -10.87 -14.75
C ALA A 139 -10.29 -12.06 -15.23
N SER A 140 -9.16 -12.35 -14.59
CA SER A 140 -8.25 -13.46 -14.93
C SER A 140 -8.51 -14.73 -14.12
N ALA A 141 -9.35 -14.66 -13.09
CA ALA A 141 -9.65 -15.76 -12.19
C ALA A 141 -10.86 -16.57 -12.67
N SER A 142 -10.75 -17.90 -12.58
CA SER A 142 -11.89 -18.82 -12.72
C SER A 142 -12.89 -18.60 -11.57
N GLU A 143 -14.09 -19.17 -11.68
CA GLU A 143 -15.10 -19.07 -10.62
C GLU A 143 -14.61 -19.68 -9.29
N SER A 144 -13.86 -20.80 -9.35
CA SER A 144 -13.27 -21.44 -8.16
C SER A 144 -12.23 -20.57 -7.48
N ASP A 145 -11.45 -19.78 -8.25
CA ASP A 145 -10.32 -18.99 -7.76
C ASP A 145 -10.68 -17.53 -7.50
N ARG A 146 -11.91 -17.13 -7.75
CA ARG A 146 -12.38 -15.74 -7.72
C ARG A 146 -12.23 -15.04 -6.37
N ARG A 147 -12.12 -15.82 -5.29
CA ARG A 147 -11.83 -15.30 -3.95
C ARG A 147 -10.34 -15.25 -3.65
N PHE A 148 -9.59 -16.24 -4.14
CA PHE A 148 -8.17 -16.42 -3.84
C PHE A 148 -7.28 -15.47 -4.63
N VAL A 149 -7.48 -15.36 -5.95
CA VAL A 149 -6.62 -14.57 -6.85
C VAL A 149 -6.58 -13.08 -6.44
N PRO A 150 -7.71 -12.39 -6.19
CA PRO A 150 -7.64 -11.00 -5.71
C PRO A 150 -7.02 -10.85 -4.30
N ALA A 151 -7.12 -11.87 -3.46
CA ALA A 151 -6.51 -11.83 -2.13
C ALA A 151 -4.97 -11.80 -2.18
N LEU A 152 -4.36 -12.39 -3.23
CA LEU A 152 -2.92 -12.32 -3.47
C LEU A 152 -2.43 -10.88 -3.64
N TRP A 153 -3.30 -9.96 -4.08
CA TRP A 153 -2.93 -8.55 -4.20
C TRP A 153 -2.49 -7.94 -2.88
N GLY A 154 -2.99 -8.44 -1.74
CA GLY A 154 -2.63 -7.91 -0.42
C GLY A 154 -1.14 -7.95 -0.08
N ILE A 155 -0.35 -8.79 -0.78
CA ILE A 155 1.10 -8.94 -0.50
C ILE A 155 2.00 -8.07 -1.38
N TYR A 156 1.48 -7.44 -2.45
CA TYR A 156 2.34 -6.74 -3.43
C TYR A 156 3.19 -5.66 -2.78
N MET A 157 2.59 -4.82 -1.95
CA MET A 157 3.26 -3.66 -1.38
C MET A 157 4.36 -4.04 -0.38
N PRO A 158 4.10 -4.87 0.67
CA PRO A 158 5.18 -5.27 1.57
C PRO A 158 6.27 -6.10 0.88
N THR A 159 5.91 -6.94 -0.11
CA THR A 159 6.91 -7.72 -0.85
C THR A 159 7.85 -6.84 -1.64
N GLY A 160 7.33 -5.87 -2.42
CA GLY A 160 8.18 -4.96 -3.19
C GLY A 160 9.06 -4.06 -2.30
N MET A 161 8.49 -3.53 -1.22
CA MET A 161 9.27 -2.78 -0.22
C MET A 161 10.39 -3.64 0.38
N ALA A 162 10.10 -4.88 0.77
CA ALA A 162 11.10 -5.78 1.37
C ALA A 162 12.21 -6.15 0.38
N ILE A 163 11.87 -6.44 -0.88
CA ILE A 163 12.86 -6.71 -1.93
C ILE A 163 13.80 -5.51 -2.07
N SER A 164 13.25 -4.30 -2.21
CA SER A 164 14.04 -3.08 -2.36
C SER A 164 14.95 -2.85 -1.14
N LEU A 165 14.42 -2.95 0.09
CA LEU A 165 15.20 -2.80 1.32
C LEU A 165 16.35 -3.81 1.44
N ALA A 166 16.10 -5.07 1.06
CA ALA A 166 17.09 -6.14 1.16
C ALA A 166 18.18 -6.03 0.08
N SER A 167 17.80 -5.61 -1.15
CA SER A 167 18.69 -5.61 -2.33
C SER A 167 19.40 -4.28 -2.59
N ALA A 168 18.98 -3.18 -1.95
CA ALA A 168 19.51 -1.86 -2.28
C ALA A 168 20.99 -1.68 -1.89
N GLN A 169 21.45 -2.24 -0.78
CA GLN A 169 22.78 -1.92 -0.22
C GLN A 169 23.96 -2.27 -1.12
N PRO A 170 24.02 -3.43 -1.80
CA PRO A 170 25.12 -3.71 -2.74
C PRO A 170 25.19 -2.67 -3.86
N VAL A 171 24.04 -2.24 -4.38
CA VAL A 171 23.97 -1.22 -5.45
C VAL A 171 24.40 0.15 -4.91
N LEU A 172 23.89 0.54 -3.74
CA LEU A 172 24.19 1.82 -3.10
C LEU A 172 25.69 1.95 -2.78
N ALA A 173 26.32 0.87 -2.30
CA ALA A 173 27.73 0.84 -1.96
C ALA A 173 28.64 0.91 -3.19
N ALA A 174 28.29 0.21 -4.28
CA ALA A 174 29.11 0.14 -5.48
C ALA A 174 28.89 1.31 -6.46
N HIS A 175 27.65 1.77 -6.61
CA HIS A 175 27.26 2.67 -7.71
C HIS A 175 26.45 3.90 -7.25
N GLY A 176 26.08 3.98 -5.97
CA GLY A 176 25.27 5.07 -5.42
C GLY A 176 23.77 4.99 -5.75
N TRP A 177 23.02 5.98 -5.24
CA TRP A 177 21.57 6.01 -5.31
C TRP A 177 21.01 6.23 -6.73
N ARG A 178 21.75 6.94 -7.59
CA ARG A 178 21.32 7.21 -8.98
C ARG A 178 21.12 5.92 -9.77
N VAL A 179 22.07 5.00 -9.67
CA VAL A 179 22.01 3.70 -10.34
C VAL A 179 20.87 2.84 -9.78
N LEU A 180 20.58 2.91 -8.48
CA LEU A 180 19.43 2.22 -7.90
C LEU A 180 18.11 2.71 -8.55
N TRP A 181 17.92 4.04 -8.74
CA TRP A 181 16.76 4.62 -9.43
C TRP A 181 16.65 4.16 -10.88
N GLN A 182 17.80 4.06 -11.59
CA GLN A 182 17.85 3.58 -12.97
C GLN A 182 17.54 2.09 -13.08
N MET A 183 18.05 1.26 -12.17
CA MET A 183 17.75 -0.17 -12.13
C MET A 183 16.26 -0.43 -11.87
N ASP A 184 15.67 0.30 -10.91
CA ASP A 184 14.25 0.20 -10.62
C ASP A 184 13.40 0.64 -11.84
N ALA A 185 13.83 1.69 -12.57
CA ALA A 185 13.19 2.11 -13.81
C ALA A 185 13.27 1.01 -14.88
N ALA A 186 14.44 0.37 -15.04
CA ALA A 186 14.63 -0.73 -15.99
C ALA A 186 13.71 -1.92 -15.69
N VAL A 187 13.59 -2.31 -14.43
CA VAL A 187 12.65 -3.37 -14.00
C VAL A 187 11.21 -3.02 -14.41
N LEU A 188 10.79 -1.78 -14.18
CA LEU A 188 9.43 -1.33 -14.53
C LEU A 188 9.20 -1.25 -16.04
N ILE A 189 10.22 -0.89 -16.84
CA ILE A 189 10.14 -0.93 -18.30
C ILE A 189 9.92 -2.37 -18.77
N VAL A 190 10.70 -3.32 -18.25
CA VAL A 190 10.56 -4.75 -18.62
C VAL A 190 9.17 -5.27 -18.25
N LEU A 191 8.68 -4.98 -17.05
CA LEU A 191 7.34 -5.39 -16.61
C LEU A 191 6.25 -4.70 -17.42
N GLY A 192 6.42 -3.41 -17.75
CA GLY A 192 5.50 -2.64 -18.59
C GLY A 192 5.41 -3.20 -20.00
N LEU A 193 6.54 -3.58 -20.62
CA LEU A 193 6.59 -4.25 -21.92
C LEU A 193 5.93 -5.62 -21.86
N ALA A 194 6.23 -6.42 -20.84
CA ALA A 194 5.60 -7.73 -20.66
C ALA A 194 4.07 -7.60 -20.52
N LEU A 195 3.58 -6.61 -19.76
CA LEU A 195 2.14 -6.37 -19.61
C LEU A 195 1.51 -5.82 -20.90
N LEU A 196 2.22 -4.98 -21.65
CA LEU A 196 1.77 -4.44 -22.93
C LEU A 196 1.55 -5.54 -23.97
N LEU A 197 2.46 -6.51 -24.02
CA LEU A 197 2.44 -7.65 -24.96
C LEU A 197 1.50 -8.77 -24.52
N ALA A 198 1.13 -8.82 -23.26
CA ALA A 198 0.25 -9.85 -22.73
C ALA A 198 -1.20 -9.65 -23.21
N PRO A 199 -1.89 -10.72 -23.69
CA PRO A 199 -3.28 -10.62 -24.14
C PRO A 199 -4.21 -10.26 -22.98
N ALA A 200 -4.90 -9.10 -23.07
CA ALA A 200 -5.81 -8.59 -22.05
C ALA A 200 -7.01 -9.53 -21.83
N PRO A 201 -7.42 -9.77 -20.58
CA PRO A 201 -8.74 -10.31 -20.32
C PRO A 201 -9.80 -9.24 -20.66
N GLN A 202 -10.98 -9.69 -21.11
CA GLN A 202 -12.09 -8.79 -21.30
C GLN A 202 -12.59 -8.30 -19.93
N VAL A 203 -12.35 -7.04 -19.62
CA VAL A 203 -12.92 -6.39 -18.45
C VAL A 203 -14.14 -5.60 -18.93
N ALA A 204 -15.31 -5.91 -18.39
CA ALA A 204 -16.50 -5.11 -18.65
C ALA A 204 -16.27 -3.70 -18.10
N THR A 205 -15.93 -2.77 -18.97
CA THR A 205 -15.88 -1.34 -18.63
C THR A 205 -17.31 -0.86 -18.40
N ARG A 206 -17.73 -0.81 -17.17
CA ARG A 206 -18.97 -0.11 -16.82
C ARG A 206 -18.67 1.37 -16.96
N GLY A 207 -19.16 1.96 -18.06
CA GLY A 207 -19.17 3.40 -18.26
C GLY A 207 -19.96 4.07 -17.12
N ARG A 208 -19.30 4.29 -15.99
CA ARG A 208 -19.87 5.00 -14.86
C ARG A 208 -19.85 6.47 -15.23
N ALA A 209 -21.03 7.03 -15.47
CA ALA A 209 -21.18 8.48 -15.48
C ALA A 209 -20.50 9.02 -14.21
N LEU A 210 -19.67 10.07 -14.35
CA LEU A 210 -19.09 10.77 -13.22
C LEU A 210 -20.28 11.25 -12.37
N SER A 211 -20.64 10.53 -11.31
CA SER A 211 -21.40 11.10 -10.22
C SER A 211 -20.66 12.35 -9.79
N GLY A 212 -21.34 13.46 -9.69
CA GLY A 212 -20.69 14.71 -9.32
C GLY A 212 -19.93 14.54 -8.01
N LEU A 213 -18.78 15.18 -7.85
CA LEU A 213 -17.93 15.11 -6.64
C LEU A 213 -18.77 15.24 -5.34
N ARG A 214 -19.83 16.06 -5.39
CA ARG A 214 -20.76 16.26 -4.27
C ARG A 214 -21.55 14.98 -3.94
N GLU A 215 -21.94 14.20 -4.93
CA GLU A 215 -22.67 12.94 -4.75
C GLU A 215 -21.75 11.84 -4.24
N LEU A 216 -20.53 11.76 -4.76
CA LEU A 216 -19.45 10.89 -4.26
C LEU A 216 -19.16 11.18 -2.78
N LEU A 217 -18.98 12.44 -2.42
CA LEU A 217 -18.73 12.83 -1.04
C LEU A 217 -19.90 12.48 -0.12
N ARG A 218 -21.14 12.71 -0.55
CA ARG A 218 -22.32 12.34 0.23
C ARG A 218 -22.42 10.83 0.49
N SER A 219 -22.05 9.99 -0.46
CA SER A 219 -22.11 8.53 -0.32
C SER A 219 -21.09 7.94 0.66
N VAL A 220 -20.01 8.66 0.97
CA VAL A 220 -18.93 8.19 1.86
C VAL A 220 -18.85 8.95 3.19
N TRP A 221 -19.53 10.12 3.31
CA TRP A 221 -19.49 10.95 4.51
C TRP A 221 -20.48 10.47 5.58
N HIS A 222 -20.35 9.18 5.94
CA HIS A 222 -21.13 8.53 6.98
C HIS A 222 -20.19 7.99 8.06
N THR A 223 -20.72 7.77 9.25
CA THR A 223 -19.92 7.39 10.42
C THR A 223 -19.04 6.16 10.17
N GLY A 224 -19.54 5.12 9.52
CA GLY A 224 -18.78 3.89 9.25
C GLY A 224 -17.57 4.11 8.36
N PRO A 225 -17.72 4.58 7.12
CA PRO A 225 -16.61 4.89 6.21
C PRO A 225 -15.60 5.89 6.79
N VAL A 226 -16.08 6.95 7.46
CA VAL A 226 -15.19 7.96 8.08
C VAL A 226 -14.33 7.34 9.19
N LEU A 227 -14.91 6.51 10.07
CA LEU A 227 -14.15 5.80 11.10
C LEU A 227 -13.09 4.89 10.49
N LEU A 228 -13.42 4.12 9.43
CA LEU A 228 -12.44 3.29 8.73
C LEU A 228 -11.32 4.13 8.11
N ALA A 229 -11.66 5.27 7.50
CA ALA A 229 -10.70 6.19 6.90
C ALA A 229 -9.73 6.76 7.96
N VAL A 230 -10.25 7.22 9.09
CA VAL A 230 -9.45 7.72 10.23
C VAL A 230 -8.52 6.63 10.78
N ILE A 231 -9.04 5.40 10.99
CA ILE A 231 -8.23 4.28 11.45
C ILE A 231 -7.09 4.01 10.48
N PHE A 232 -7.36 4.02 9.17
CA PHE A 232 -6.34 3.74 8.17
C PHE A 232 -5.28 4.85 8.10
N ALA A 233 -5.69 6.12 8.19
CA ALA A 233 -4.76 7.25 8.28
C ALA A 233 -3.86 7.12 9.52
N CYS A 234 -4.44 6.88 10.69
CA CYS A 234 -3.71 6.70 11.94
C CYS A 234 -2.69 5.56 11.90
N TYR A 235 -3.07 4.42 11.27
CA TYR A 235 -2.16 3.31 11.04
C TYR A 235 -0.99 3.71 10.13
N THR A 236 -1.30 4.31 8.99
CA THR A 236 -0.27 4.62 7.99
C THR A 236 0.65 5.75 8.39
N VAL A 237 0.21 6.72 9.23
CA VAL A 237 1.09 7.68 9.90
C VAL A 237 2.21 6.95 10.63
N GLN A 238 1.86 5.98 11.48
CA GLN A 238 2.83 5.26 12.29
C GLN A 238 3.70 4.35 11.43
N TYR A 239 3.08 3.55 10.57
CA TYR A 239 3.79 2.57 9.75
C TYR A 239 4.84 3.22 8.86
N MET A 240 4.46 4.26 8.11
CA MET A 240 5.38 4.92 7.18
C MET A 240 6.45 5.75 7.90
N ALA A 241 6.12 6.36 9.04
CA ALA A 241 7.11 7.07 9.84
C ALA A 241 8.18 6.12 10.41
N VAL A 242 7.76 4.95 10.94
CA VAL A 242 8.71 3.96 11.46
C VAL A 242 9.50 3.31 10.33
N MET A 243 8.84 2.75 9.32
CA MET A 243 9.51 2.02 8.24
C MET A 243 10.38 2.92 7.36
N GLY A 244 9.97 4.18 7.16
CA GLY A 244 10.73 5.16 6.37
C GLY A 244 12.07 5.55 6.96
N PHE A 245 12.18 5.54 8.29
CA PHE A 245 13.44 5.85 8.99
C PHE A 245 14.12 4.62 9.61
N LEU A 246 13.54 3.42 9.49
CA LEU A 246 14.05 2.22 10.15
C LEU A 246 15.51 1.89 9.80
N PRO A 247 15.94 1.90 8.52
CA PRO A 247 17.35 1.67 8.21
C PRO A 247 18.28 2.68 8.88
N THR A 248 17.90 3.96 8.91
CA THR A 248 18.66 5.03 9.57
C THR A 248 18.73 4.81 11.09
N LEU A 249 17.64 4.44 11.73
CA LEU A 249 17.57 4.16 13.15
C LEU A 249 18.44 2.96 13.55
N LEU A 250 18.43 1.89 12.75
CA LEU A 250 19.23 0.69 12.98
C LEU A 250 20.73 1.00 12.80
N GLN A 251 21.10 1.77 11.78
CA GLN A 251 22.49 2.21 11.59
C GLN A 251 22.97 3.12 12.74
N ALA A 252 22.13 4.02 13.23
CA ALA A 252 22.45 4.84 14.41
C ALA A 252 22.62 4.00 15.69
N GLN A 253 22.11 2.77 15.73
CA GLN A 253 22.30 1.79 16.80
C GLN A 253 23.50 0.85 16.57
N GLY A 254 24.32 1.10 15.53
CA GLY A 254 25.53 0.34 15.22
C GLY A 254 25.34 -0.81 14.23
N ALA A 255 24.15 -1.00 13.65
CA ALA A 255 23.98 -1.99 12.59
C ALA A 255 24.70 -1.56 11.31
N SER A 256 25.32 -2.53 10.60
CA SER A 256 25.85 -2.25 9.26
C SER A 256 24.69 -1.89 8.31
N ALA A 257 24.98 -1.14 7.24
CA ALA A 257 23.98 -0.75 6.26
C ALA A 257 23.24 -1.96 5.65
N GLN A 258 23.96 -3.04 5.38
CA GLN A 258 23.39 -4.31 4.90
C GLN A 258 22.45 -4.95 5.94
N ALA A 259 22.88 -5.02 7.20
CA ALA A 259 22.05 -5.57 8.28
C ALA A 259 20.79 -4.71 8.49
N ALA A 260 20.93 -3.39 8.47
CA ALA A 260 19.80 -2.46 8.60
C ALA A 260 18.77 -2.64 7.47
N GLY A 261 19.21 -2.85 6.23
CA GLY A 261 18.36 -3.16 5.10
C GLY A 261 17.59 -4.47 5.29
N LEU A 262 18.31 -5.56 5.64
CA LEU A 262 17.70 -6.88 5.87
C LEU A 262 16.73 -6.90 7.05
N LEU A 263 17.09 -6.30 8.17
CA LEU A 263 16.21 -6.19 9.34
C LEU A 263 14.96 -5.36 9.01
N SER A 264 15.11 -4.28 8.23
CA SER A 264 13.96 -3.49 7.77
C SER A 264 13.05 -4.31 6.84
N ALA A 265 13.62 -5.10 5.92
CA ALA A 265 12.88 -6.00 5.06
C ALA A 265 12.10 -7.06 5.89
N LEU A 266 12.71 -7.64 6.92
CA LEU A 266 12.05 -8.59 7.83
C LEU A 266 10.87 -7.94 8.56
N ALA A 267 11.03 -6.72 9.07
CA ALA A 267 9.94 -5.98 9.71
C ALA A 267 8.78 -5.73 8.74
N VAL A 268 9.06 -5.35 7.49
CA VAL A 268 8.04 -5.17 6.45
C VAL A 268 7.36 -6.49 6.09
N MET A 269 8.09 -7.60 6.02
CA MET A 269 7.51 -8.93 5.78
C MET A 269 6.64 -9.40 6.96
N ALA A 270 6.98 -9.03 8.19
CA ALA A 270 6.11 -9.28 9.34
C ALA A 270 4.74 -8.59 9.18
N ASN A 271 4.68 -7.40 8.59
CA ASN A 271 3.42 -6.73 8.23
C ASN A 271 2.61 -7.55 7.21
N ALA A 272 3.26 -8.11 6.18
CA ALA A 272 2.61 -8.99 5.22
C ALA A 272 1.99 -10.22 5.90
N ALA A 273 2.73 -10.85 6.80
CA ALA A 273 2.24 -12.00 7.55
C ALA A 273 1.01 -11.65 8.42
N GLY A 274 1.03 -10.49 9.10
CA GLY A 274 -0.12 -9.96 9.81
C GLY A 274 -1.33 -9.77 8.91
N ASN A 275 -1.14 -9.13 7.75
CA ASN A 275 -2.20 -8.87 6.78
C ASN A 275 -2.85 -10.18 6.28
N LEU A 276 -2.04 -11.17 5.88
CA LEU A 276 -2.52 -12.47 5.40
C LEU A 276 -3.24 -13.28 6.48
N SER A 277 -2.86 -13.12 7.76
CA SER A 277 -3.46 -13.87 8.86
C SER A 277 -4.92 -13.51 9.13
N VAL A 278 -5.38 -12.34 8.72
CA VAL A 278 -6.74 -11.83 9.01
C VAL A 278 -7.82 -12.75 8.46
N GLY A 279 -7.65 -13.27 7.24
CA GLY A 279 -8.61 -14.22 6.65
C GLY A 279 -8.82 -15.47 7.52
N ALA A 280 -7.72 -16.06 7.97
CA ALA A 280 -7.75 -17.23 8.86
C ALA A 280 -8.32 -16.90 10.26
N LEU A 281 -8.01 -15.72 10.80
CA LEU A 281 -8.55 -15.27 12.08
C LEU A 281 -10.07 -15.06 12.00
N ILE A 282 -10.57 -14.44 10.92
CA ILE A 282 -12.02 -14.25 10.70
C ILE A 282 -12.71 -15.62 10.54
N ALA A 283 -12.11 -16.56 9.81
CA ALA A 283 -12.64 -17.91 9.65
C ALA A 283 -12.75 -18.66 10.98
N ARG A 284 -11.89 -18.33 11.97
CA ARG A 284 -11.92 -18.84 13.34
C ARG A 284 -12.84 -18.03 14.28
N GLY A 285 -13.64 -17.11 13.74
CA GLY A 285 -14.62 -16.33 14.52
C GLY A 285 -14.08 -15.00 15.06
N ALA A 286 -12.88 -14.57 14.70
CA ALA A 286 -12.40 -13.26 15.12
C ALA A 286 -13.21 -12.13 14.46
N VAL A 287 -13.54 -11.10 15.24
CA VAL A 287 -14.31 -9.95 14.79
C VAL A 287 -13.35 -8.87 14.30
N PRO A 288 -13.42 -8.42 13.02
CA PRO A 288 -12.46 -7.48 12.43
C PRO A 288 -12.24 -6.20 13.26
N ARG A 289 -13.32 -5.61 13.82
CA ARG A 289 -13.21 -4.41 14.68
C ARG A 289 -12.38 -4.65 15.95
N ARG A 290 -12.43 -5.90 16.52
CA ARG A 290 -11.62 -6.25 17.70
C ARG A 290 -10.14 -6.41 17.31
N LEU A 291 -9.87 -6.98 16.13
CA LEU A 291 -8.51 -7.07 15.60
C LEU A 291 -7.90 -5.68 15.40
N ILE A 292 -8.65 -4.73 14.83
CA ILE A 292 -8.21 -3.34 14.68
C ILE A 292 -7.93 -2.71 16.05
N ALA A 293 -8.83 -2.83 17.00
CA ALA A 293 -8.66 -2.20 18.32
C ALA A 293 -7.45 -2.78 19.08
N ALA A 294 -7.26 -4.10 19.03
CA ALA A 294 -6.10 -4.77 19.61
C ALA A 294 -4.79 -4.33 18.92
N ALA A 295 -4.81 -4.23 17.58
CA ALA A 295 -3.65 -3.77 16.83
C ALA A 295 -3.26 -2.33 17.21
N CYS A 296 -4.22 -1.41 17.33
CA CYS A 296 -3.93 -0.04 17.77
C CYS A 296 -3.31 0.01 19.18
N LEU A 297 -3.74 -0.86 20.12
CA LEU A 297 -3.14 -0.91 21.44
C LEU A 297 -1.71 -1.45 21.42
N VAL A 298 -1.44 -2.51 20.64
CA VAL A 298 -0.07 -3.02 20.47
C VAL A 298 0.82 -1.95 19.82
N MET A 299 0.31 -1.26 18.81
CA MET A 299 1.04 -0.16 18.15
C MET A 299 1.30 1.00 19.11
N LEU A 300 0.38 1.30 20.04
CA LEU A 300 0.57 2.32 21.08
C LEU A 300 1.74 1.96 22.00
N VAL A 301 1.77 0.73 22.50
CA VAL A 301 2.86 0.23 23.36
C VAL A 301 4.19 0.22 22.59
N ALA A 302 4.17 -0.26 21.36
CA ALA A 302 5.36 -0.28 20.50
C ALA A 302 5.87 1.14 20.21
N ALA A 303 4.98 2.09 19.90
CA ALA A 303 5.34 3.49 19.66
C ALA A 303 6.03 4.14 20.86
N ALA A 304 5.59 3.83 22.08
CA ALA A 304 6.23 4.29 23.30
C ALA A 304 7.65 3.72 23.47
N GLY A 305 7.85 2.44 23.16
CA GLY A 305 9.11 1.74 23.46
C GLY A 305 10.18 1.85 22.36
N ILE A 306 9.81 1.98 21.07
CA ILE A 306 10.77 1.99 19.94
C ILE A 306 11.85 3.06 20.11
N TYR A 307 11.49 4.24 20.61
CA TYR A 307 12.38 5.38 20.75
C TYR A 307 12.94 5.55 22.17
N LEU A 308 12.57 4.67 23.11
CA LEU A 308 13.04 4.73 24.48
C LEU A 308 14.46 4.19 24.59
N GLN A 309 15.45 5.07 24.75
CA GLN A 309 16.87 4.72 24.77
C GLN A 309 17.27 3.81 25.96
N ALA A 310 16.49 3.82 27.04
CA ALA A 310 16.70 2.92 28.17
C ALA A 310 16.48 1.42 27.84
N LEU A 311 15.78 1.12 26.72
CA LEU A 311 15.55 -0.25 26.30
C LEU A 311 16.71 -0.75 25.43
N PRO A 312 17.11 -2.03 25.55
CA PRO A 312 18.09 -2.66 24.67
C PRO A 312 17.67 -2.57 23.18
N ALA A 313 18.64 -2.43 22.28
CA ALA A 313 18.39 -2.32 20.84
C ALA A 313 17.53 -3.48 20.29
N THR A 314 17.80 -4.71 20.76
CA THR A 314 17.03 -5.89 20.38
C THR A 314 15.55 -5.76 20.75
N LEU A 315 15.25 -5.28 21.96
CA LEU A 315 13.86 -5.11 22.40
C LEU A 315 13.16 -4.01 21.59
N ARG A 316 13.84 -2.91 21.30
CA ARG A 316 13.32 -1.84 20.43
C ARG A 316 13.01 -2.37 19.03
N TYR A 317 13.88 -3.21 18.47
CA TYR A 317 13.63 -3.86 17.17
C TYR A 317 12.44 -4.83 17.24
N LEU A 318 12.30 -5.64 18.30
CA LEU A 318 11.15 -6.51 18.48
C LEU A 318 9.84 -5.73 18.58
N LEU A 319 9.85 -4.53 19.17
CA LEU A 319 8.71 -3.62 19.19
C LEU A 319 8.38 -3.09 17.78
N VAL A 320 9.40 -2.81 16.94
CA VAL A 320 9.20 -2.47 15.51
C VAL A 320 8.53 -3.63 14.77
N VAL A 321 9.03 -4.85 14.93
CA VAL A 321 8.46 -6.05 14.30
C VAL A 321 7.01 -6.27 14.79
N SER A 322 6.76 -6.08 16.08
CA SER A 322 5.41 -6.19 16.66
C SER A 322 4.46 -5.14 16.11
N LEU A 323 4.90 -3.87 15.98
CA LEU A 323 4.16 -2.79 15.35
C LEU A 323 3.81 -3.16 13.89
N ALA A 324 4.77 -3.68 13.15
CA ALA A 324 4.57 -4.06 11.76
C ALA A 324 3.63 -5.27 11.64
N ALA A 325 3.90 -6.36 12.34
CA ALA A 325 3.13 -7.60 12.24
C ALA A 325 1.67 -7.40 12.67
N VAL A 326 1.47 -6.81 13.85
CA VAL A 326 0.11 -6.61 14.39
C VAL A 326 -0.58 -5.45 13.66
N GLY A 327 0.16 -4.40 13.26
CA GLY A 327 -0.34 -3.33 12.41
C GLY A 327 -0.89 -3.83 11.08
N GLY A 328 -0.29 -4.89 10.50
CA GLY A 328 -0.76 -5.55 9.29
C GLY A 328 -2.19 -6.11 9.38
N LEU A 329 -2.71 -6.36 10.58
CA LEU A 329 -4.12 -6.77 10.77
C LEU A 329 -5.09 -5.65 10.37
N ILE A 330 -4.69 -4.38 10.43
CA ILE A 330 -5.57 -3.22 10.23
C ILE A 330 -6.05 -3.12 8.79
N PRO A 331 -5.19 -3.07 7.74
CA PRO A 331 -5.63 -2.95 6.35
C PRO A 331 -6.61 -4.04 5.93
N ALA A 332 -6.28 -5.31 6.19
CA ALA A 332 -7.12 -6.42 5.80
C ALA A 332 -8.46 -6.43 6.55
N SER A 333 -8.46 -6.07 7.84
CA SER A 333 -9.70 -5.94 8.63
C SER A 333 -10.58 -4.79 8.12
N ILE A 334 -9.98 -3.65 7.72
CA ILE A 334 -10.69 -2.54 7.09
C ILE A 334 -11.34 -3.00 5.78
N PHE A 335 -10.59 -3.66 4.90
CA PHE A 335 -11.11 -4.14 3.62
C PHE A 335 -12.23 -5.16 3.79
N ALA A 336 -12.20 -5.98 4.85
CA ALA A 336 -13.30 -6.89 5.20
C ALA A 336 -14.56 -6.15 5.69
N LEU A 337 -14.41 -4.96 6.30
CA LEU A 337 -15.53 -4.15 6.81
C LEU A 337 -16.13 -3.21 5.78
N VAL A 338 -15.37 -2.75 4.79
CA VAL A 338 -15.86 -1.78 3.77
C VAL A 338 -17.16 -2.22 3.11
N PRO A 339 -17.35 -3.48 2.63
CA PRO A 339 -18.61 -3.89 2.00
C PRO A 339 -19.81 -3.88 2.94
N ARG A 340 -19.57 -3.98 4.26
CA ARG A 340 -20.62 -3.98 5.29
C ARG A 340 -21.03 -2.59 5.73
N LEU A 341 -20.14 -1.60 5.57
CA LEU A 341 -20.32 -0.22 6.03
C LEU A 341 -20.58 0.76 4.87
N ALA A 342 -20.43 0.33 3.62
CA ALA A 342 -20.91 1.06 2.46
C ALA A 342 -22.44 1.12 2.46
N GLN A 343 -23.01 2.25 2.02
CA GLN A 343 -24.48 2.45 2.00
C GLN A 343 -25.21 1.41 1.17
N ASP A 344 -24.61 1.05 0.03
CA ASP A 344 -25.11 0.06 -0.90
C ASP A 344 -23.95 -0.65 -1.65
N ARG A 345 -24.30 -1.65 -2.47
CA ARG A 345 -23.30 -2.37 -3.26
C ARG A 345 -22.61 -1.48 -4.30
N HIS A 346 -23.25 -0.40 -4.74
CA HIS A 346 -22.71 0.52 -5.74
C HIS A 346 -21.71 1.50 -5.11
N SER A 347 -21.88 1.85 -3.84
CA SER A 347 -20.98 2.75 -3.11
C SER A 347 -19.74 2.07 -2.51
N THR A 348 -19.67 0.71 -2.53
CA THR A 348 -18.53 -0.05 -1.97
C THR A 348 -17.20 0.36 -2.57
N ALA A 349 -17.11 0.50 -3.91
CA ALA A 349 -15.87 0.91 -4.58
C ALA A 349 -15.47 2.35 -4.23
N THR A 350 -16.46 3.24 -4.12
CA THR A 350 -16.24 4.64 -3.70
C THR A 350 -15.75 4.73 -2.26
N THR A 351 -16.38 3.95 -1.37
CA THR A 351 -15.97 3.83 0.04
C THR A 351 -14.55 3.29 0.16
N MET A 352 -14.20 2.27 -0.64
CA MET A 352 -12.83 1.75 -0.70
C MET A 352 -11.84 2.83 -1.12
N GLY A 353 -12.13 3.56 -2.21
CA GLY A 353 -11.29 4.67 -2.69
C GLY A 353 -11.12 5.76 -1.63
N PHE A 354 -12.18 6.16 -0.94
CA PHE A 354 -12.15 7.12 0.15
C PHE A 354 -11.25 6.66 1.31
N VAL A 355 -11.41 5.43 1.76
CA VAL A 355 -10.60 4.85 2.84
C VAL A 355 -9.12 4.75 2.45
N VAL A 356 -8.83 4.33 1.21
CA VAL A 356 -7.46 4.28 0.68
C VAL A 356 -6.86 5.67 0.53
N GLN A 357 -7.62 6.68 0.12
CA GLN A 357 -7.16 8.06 0.06
C GLN A 357 -6.69 8.56 1.43
N PHE A 358 -7.41 8.24 2.51
CA PHE A 358 -6.99 8.57 3.87
C PHE A 358 -5.73 7.83 4.30
N SER A 359 -5.50 6.61 3.81
CA SER A 359 -4.22 5.93 4.04
C SER A 359 -3.04 6.70 3.41
N HIS A 360 -3.22 7.24 2.21
CA HIS A 360 -2.22 8.10 1.57
C HIS A 360 -2.01 9.42 2.33
N LEU A 361 -3.06 10.00 2.92
CA LEU A 361 -2.92 11.16 3.81
C LEU A 361 -2.03 10.84 5.02
N GLY A 362 -2.23 9.69 5.64
CA GLY A 362 -1.38 9.24 6.74
C GLY A 362 0.08 9.00 6.31
N GLN A 363 0.29 8.38 5.15
CA GLN A 363 1.62 8.19 4.58
C GLN A 363 2.31 9.51 4.25
N LEU A 364 1.56 10.50 3.77
CA LEU A 364 2.05 11.83 3.46
C LEU A 364 2.45 12.61 4.72
N ALA A 365 1.66 12.51 5.78
CA ALA A 365 1.85 13.28 7.01
C ALA A 365 2.85 12.65 7.99
N GLY A 366 2.92 11.33 8.07
CA GLY A 366 3.66 10.61 9.12
C GLY A 366 5.15 10.92 9.15
N PRO A 367 5.93 10.63 8.08
CA PRO A 367 7.38 10.89 8.07
C PRO A 367 7.74 12.34 8.31
N PRO A 368 7.11 13.37 7.67
CA PRO A 368 7.41 14.77 7.96
C PRO A 368 7.09 15.20 9.39
N ALA A 369 6.01 14.70 9.98
CA ALA A 369 5.66 15.00 11.37
C ALA A 369 6.72 14.45 12.34
N VAL A 370 7.18 13.21 12.14
CA VAL A 370 8.27 12.64 12.94
C VAL A 370 9.57 13.39 12.71
N ALA A 371 9.91 13.74 11.46
CA ALA A 371 11.11 14.48 11.15
C ALA A 371 11.12 15.89 11.76
N ALA A 372 9.98 16.59 11.79
CA ALA A 372 9.86 17.90 12.42
C ALA A 372 10.13 17.84 13.93
N VAL A 373 9.52 16.85 14.61
CA VAL A 373 9.77 16.62 16.05
C VAL A 373 11.22 16.22 16.30
N ALA A 374 11.78 15.33 15.45
CA ALA A 374 13.15 14.88 15.58
C ALA A 374 14.17 16.03 15.35
N ALA A 375 13.91 16.91 14.39
CA ALA A 375 14.74 18.08 14.13
C ALA A 375 14.72 19.08 15.31
N ALA A 376 13.54 19.32 15.89
CA ALA A 376 13.39 20.20 17.05
C ALA A 376 14.03 19.63 18.32
N ALA A 377 14.00 18.30 18.49
CA ALA A 377 14.55 17.61 19.66
C ALA A 377 16.04 17.20 19.53
N GLY A 378 16.67 17.43 18.38
CA GLY A 378 18.03 16.97 18.10
C GLY A 378 18.15 15.45 17.96
N GLY A 379 17.05 14.73 17.70
CA GLY A 379 17.03 13.28 17.51
C GLY A 379 15.65 12.67 17.62
N PHE A 380 15.54 11.36 17.36
CA PHE A 380 14.26 10.66 17.26
C PHE A 380 13.59 10.32 18.59
N GLN A 381 14.17 10.68 19.76
CA GLN A 381 13.70 10.27 21.10
C GLN A 381 12.23 10.67 21.37
N LEU A 382 11.83 11.85 20.87
CA LEU A 382 10.48 12.37 21.03
C LEU A 382 9.49 11.97 19.93
N SER A 383 9.87 11.12 18.98
CA SER A 383 9.01 10.67 17.89
C SER A 383 7.74 9.96 18.36
N ALA A 384 7.76 9.38 19.56
CA ALA A 384 6.58 8.83 20.23
C ALA A 384 5.44 9.84 20.37
N LEU A 385 5.74 11.15 20.48
CA LEU A 385 4.74 12.22 20.56
C LEU A 385 3.87 12.35 19.30
N VAL A 386 4.33 11.86 18.15
CA VAL A 386 3.55 11.78 16.91
C VAL A 386 2.81 10.44 16.83
N LEU A 387 3.50 9.35 17.16
CA LEU A 387 2.97 8.00 16.93
C LEU A 387 1.90 7.60 17.95
N MET A 388 2.08 7.98 19.24
CA MET A 388 1.12 7.61 20.28
C MET A 388 -0.25 8.27 20.09
N PRO A 389 -0.38 9.58 19.79
CA PRO A 389 -1.66 10.19 19.46
C PRO A 389 -2.34 9.53 18.25
N ALA A 390 -1.57 9.16 17.22
CA ALA A 390 -2.11 8.43 16.07
C ALA A 390 -2.66 7.06 16.50
N ALA A 391 -1.92 6.29 17.34
CA ALA A 391 -2.40 5.01 17.86
C ALA A 391 -3.69 5.16 18.68
N LEU A 392 -3.74 6.17 19.57
CA LEU A 392 -4.93 6.48 20.37
C LEU A 392 -6.11 6.91 19.50
N GLY A 393 -5.89 7.79 18.52
CA GLY A 393 -6.92 8.19 17.56
C GLY A 393 -7.51 7.00 16.79
N GLY A 394 -6.66 6.10 16.29
CA GLY A 394 -7.08 4.85 15.66
C GLY A 394 -7.87 3.94 16.61
N TRP A 395 -7.45 3.81 17.85
CA TRP A 395 -8.13 3.01 18.85
C TRP A 395 -9.51 3.58 19.23
N PHE A 396 -9.64 4.88 19.44
CA PHE A 396 -10.93 5.54 19.71
C PHE A 396 -11.89 5.39 18.52
N ALA A 397 -11.38 5.56 17.29
CA ALA A 397 -12.16 5.35 16.07
C ALA A 397 -12.63 3.88 15.97
N ALA A 398 -11.76 2.90 16.30
CA ALA A 398 -12.11 1.48 16.33
C ALA A 398 -13.18 1.16 17.38
N ARG A 399 -13.18 1.85 18.54
CA ARG A 399 -14.28 1.76 19.53
C ARG A 399 -15.59 2.33 18.99
N GLY A 400 -15.51 3.40 18.20
CA GLY A 400 -16.67 3.98 17.52
C GLY A 400 -17.37 3.01 16.59
N LEU A 401 -16.63 2.09 15.94
CA LEU A 401 -17.21 1.04 15.09
C LEU A 401 -18.20 0.11 15.83
N ARG A 402 -18.15 0.03 17.16
CA ARG A 402 -19.11 -0.77 17.95
C ARG A 402 -20.56 -0.27 17.82
N ARG A 403 -20.74 1.00 17.43
CA ARG A 403 -22.05 1.63 17.30
C ARG A 403 -22.66 1.47 15.91
N VAL A 404 -21.85 1.02 14.93
CA VAL A 404 -22.23 0.92 13.51
C VAL A 404 -22.05 -0.49 12.95
N CYS A 405 -21.35 -1.38 13.63
CA CYS A 405 -21.22 -2.82 13.41
C CYS A 405 -21.81 -3.52 14.66
#